data_4287678d7340e7c50f678c1d7d223b61
#
_entry.id   4287678d7340e7c50f678c1d7d223b61
#
_cell.length_a   1.000
_cell.length_b   1.000
_cell.length_c   1.000
_cell.angle_alpha   90.00
_cell.angle_beta   90.00
_cell.angle_gamma   90.00
#
_symmetry.space_group_name_H-M   'P 1'
#
loop_
_entity.id
_entity.type
_entity.pdbx_description
1 polymer ?
#
loop_
_entity_poly.entity_id
_entity_poly.type
_entity_poly.pdbx_seq_one_letter_code
_entity_poly.pdbx_strand_id
1 'polypeptide(L)'
;GCAASSMTDPGSRLSAPVALHLEGVRLDIPVFTNETRSLKASLIRSVTGGSLRRQRGGAVVTALQDINCTIHEGERIALIGHNGAGKSTFLRLISGIYQPTAGLFQAQVPVFPMIHKSFITSDELSGLQAVKAHYLLVHGNLRGFEAFQEDVVAFAGLGDFIHLPVKTYSQGMAARLLFAVLTSGSHDCLAMDEGFGAGDNNFYDRAQDRLERFLDTAGTLLLASHTEALLERFCSRGLVFKEGRIVFDGPLNEALAYYSQP
;
A
#
# COMPACT_ATOMS: atom_id res chain seq x y z
N GLY A 1 36.52 -9.20 7.87
CA GLY A 1 35.57 -10.26 7.66
C GLY A 1 34.46 -9.77 6.77
N CYS A 2 34.40 -10.22 5.51
CA CYS A 2 33.33 -9.88 4.57
C CYS A 2 32.01 -10.49 5.04
N ALA A 3 30.98 -9.65 5.19
CA ALA A 3 29.61 -10.10 5.32
C ALA A 3 29.14 -10.55 3.92
N ALA A 4 28.83 -11.83 3.77
CA ALA A 4 28.26 -12.40 2.56
C ALA A 4 26.80 -11.93 2.45
N SER A 5 26.49 -11.16 1.40
CA SER A 5 25.11 -10.91 0.98
C SER A 5 24.53 -12.24 0.52
N SER A 6 23.51 -12.72 1.20
CA SER A 6 22.72 -13.88 0.78
C SER A 6 21.95 -13.54 -0.48
N MET A 7 22.53 -13.86 -1.64
CA MET A 7 21.80 -13.97 -2.89
C MET A 7 20.78 -15.11 -2.71
N THR A 8 19.50 -14.80 -2.61
CA THR A 8 18.42 -15.79 -2.64
C THR A 8 18.38 -16.40 -4.05
N ASP A 9 18.64 -17.68 -4.11
CA ASP A 9 18.60 -18.54 -5.29
C ASP A 9 17.20 -18.49 -5.94
N PRO A 10 17.07 -18.23 -7.25
CA PRO A 10 15.78 -18.27 -7.97
C PRO A 10 15.08 -19.63 -7.92
N GLY A 11 15.79 -20.72 -7.52
CA GLY A 11 15.21 -22.05 -7.29
C GLY A 11 14.36 -22.20 -6.02
N SER A 12 14.44 -21.26 -5.06
CA SER A 12 13.70 -21.34 -3.78
C SER A 12 12.21 -20.97 -3.88
N ARG A 13 11.73 -20.48 -5.02
CA ARG A 13 10.32 -20.05 -5.21
C ARG A 13 9.30 -21.19 -5.10
N LEU A 14 9.70 -22.43 -5.30
CA LEU A 14 8.81 -23.62 -5.27
C LEU A 14 8.58 -24.18 -3.85
N SER A 15 9.26 -23.66 -2.82
CA SER A 15 9.17 -24.17 -1.44
C SER A 15 8.42 -23.22 -0.47
N ALA A 16 8.24 -21.94 -0.80
CA ALA A 16 7.55 -21.00 0.08
C ALA A 16 6.03 -21.13 -0.06
N PRO A 17 5.26 -21.02 1.05
CA PRO A 17 3.79 -21.03 1.00
C PRO A 17 3.25 -19.91 0.13
N VAL A 18 2.06 -20.12 -0.45
CA VAL A 18 1.34 -19.06 -1.18
C VAL A 18 0.77 -18.08 -0.17
N ALA A 19 1.12 -16.82 -0.29
CA ALA A 19 0.54 -15.72 0.48
C ALA A 19 -0.74 -15.19 -0.15
N LEU A 20 -0.70 -14.89 -1.46
CA LEU A 20 -1.84 -14.37 -2.22
C LEU A 20 -1.96 -15.11 -3.56
N HIS A 21 -3.20 -15.40 -3.97
CA HIS A 21 -3.51 -16.01 -5.26
C HIS A 21 -4.66 -15.28 -5.95
N LEU A 22 -4.44 -14.88 -7.20
CA LEU A 22 -5.42 -14.19 -8.04
C LEU A 22 -5.52 -14.91 -9.38
N GLU A 23 -6.77 -15.23 -9.79
CA GLU A 23 -7.08 -15.89 -11.05
C GLU A 23 -8.25 -15.17 -11.75
N GLY A 24 -7.99 -14.58 -12.92
CA GLY A 24 -8.98 -13.86 -13.72
C GLY A 24 -9.67 -12.71 -12.98
N VAL A 25 -8.99 -12.10 -11.99
CA VAL A 25 -9.62 -11.10 -11.11
C VAL A 25 -9.96 -9.84 -11.89
N ARG A 26 -11.23 -9.40 -11.71
CA ARG A 26 -11.78 -8.17 -12.25
C ARG A 26 -12.35 -7.30 -11.14
N LEU A 27 -12.19 -5.99 -11.28
CA LEU A 27 -12.80 -5.00 -10.41
C LEU A 27 -13.47 -3.90 -11.22
N ASP A 28 -14.78 -3.84 -11.13
CA ASP A 28 -15.62 -2.81 -11.71
C ASP A 28 -16.11 -1.85 -10.61
N ILE A 29 -15.82 -0.55 -10.76
CA ILE A 29 -16.21 0.49 -9.79
C ILE A 29 -17.36 1.30 -10.38
N PRO A 30 -18.56 1.30 -9.73
CA PRO A 30 -19.68 2.12 -10.17
C PRO A 30 -19.38 3.61 -9.92
N VAL A 31 -19.60 4.46 -10.93
CA VAL A 31 -19.50 5.91 -10.80
C VAL A 31 -20.90 6.49 -10.79
N PHE A 32 -21.35 6.93 -9.62
CA PHE A 32 -22.62 7.61 -9.46
C PHE A 32 -22.41 9.10 -9.79
N THR A 33 -22.92 9.55 -10.92
CA THR A 33 -22.93 10.97 -11.29
C THR A 33 -24.37 11.48 -11.22
N ASN A 34 -24.62 12.49 -10.39
CA ASN A 34 -25.92 13.17 -10.34
C ASN A 34 -26.22 14.00 -11.59
N GLU A 35 -25.30 14.07 -12.55
CA GLU A 35 -25.44 14.82 -13.79
C GLU A 35 -25.07 13.99 -15.00
N THR A 36 -26.06 13.68 -15.79
CA THR A 36 -26.01 12.92 -17.06
C THR A 36 -25.38 13.70 -18.22
N ARG A 37 -24.58 14.77 -18.01
CA ARG A 37 -24.00 15.57 -19.11
C ARG A 37 -22.51 15.90 -18.97
N SER A 38 -21.76 15.27 -19.81
CA SER A 38 -20.68 15.63 -20.74
C SER A 38 -19.22 15.76 -20.31
N LEU A 39 -18.74 16.40 -19.30
CA LEU A 39 -17.30 16.74 -19.18
C LEU A 39 -16.49 15.87 -18.18
N LYS A 40 -17.13 15.29 -17.17
CA LYS A 40 -16.45 14.49 -16.13
C LYS A 40 -16.00 13.09 -16.60
N ALA A 41 -16.64 12.53 -17.63
CA ALA A 41 -16.26 11.22 -18.18
C ALA A 41 -14.87 11.24 -18.86
N SER A 42 -14.47 12.38 -19.44
CA SER A 42 -13.14 12.56 -20.02
C SER A 42 -12.05 12.68 -18.95
N LEU A 43 -12.36 13.35 -17.82
CA LEU A 43 -11.47 13.49 -16.68
C LEU A 43 -11.25 12.17 -15.93
N ILE A 44 -12.29 11.34 -15.80
CA ILE A 44 -12.17 10.01 -15.17
C ILE A 44 -11.25 9.10 -16.00
N ARG A 45 -11.30 9.17 -17.33
CA ARG A 45 -10.41 8.42 -18.22
C ARG A 45 -8.94 8.77 -18.02
N SER A 46 -8.61 10.05 -17.82
CA SER A 46 -7.22 10.48 -17.61
C SER A 46 -6.69 10.19 -16.21
N VAL A 47 -7.57 9.92 -15.23
CA VAL A 47 -7.16 9.71 -13.83
C VAL A 47 -7.09 8.22 -13.46
N THR A 48 -7.91 7.36 -14.09
CA THR A 48 -8.04 5.94 -13.66
C THR A 48 -7.51 4.92 -14.68
N GLY A 49 -7.15 5.32 -15.90
CA GLY A 49 -6.62 4.40 -16.94
C GLY A 49 -7.56 3.26 -17.35
N GLY A 50 -8.77 3.18 -16.79
CA GLY A 50 -9.72 2.10 -17.00
C GLY A 50 -10.68 2.32 -18.17
N SER A 51 -11.28 1.22 -18.69
CA SER A 51 -12.31 1.28 -19.75
C SER A 51 -13.67 1.62 -19.16
N LEU A 52 -14.35 2.63 -19.74
CA LEU A 52 -15.66 3.12 -19.30
C LEU A 52 -16.77 2.37 -20.03
N ARG A 53 -17.62 1.64 -19.31
CA ARG A 53 -18.85 1.03 -19.84
C ARG A 53 -20.07 1.79 -19.35
N ARG A 54 -20.99 2.16 -20.25
CA ARG A 54 -22.32 2.68 -19.90
C ARG A 54 -23.27 1.52 -19.62
N GLN A 55 -23.82 1.46 -18.40
CA GLN A 55 -24.98 0.62 -18.09
C GLN A 55 -26.21 1.49 -17.79
N ARG A 56 -27.42 0.91 -17.91
CA ARG A 56 -28.69 1.58 -17.52
C ARG A 56 -28.61 1.95 -16.04
N GLY A 57 -28.38 3.24 -15.72
CA GLY A 57 -28.34 3.77 -14.34
C GLY A 57 -27.01 4.36 -13.88
N GLY A 58 -25.91 4.31 -14.65
CA GLY A 58 -24.64 4.90 -14.27
C GLY A 58 -23.48 4.53 -15.19
N ALA A 59 -22.33 5.13 -14.99
CA ALA A 59 -21.09 4.74 -15.64
C ALA A 59 -20.36 3.75 -14.73
N VAL A 60 -19.79 2.70 -15.31
CA VAL A 60 -18.94 1.72 -14.61
C VAL A 60 -17.53 1.83 -15.16
N VAL A 61 -16.54 1.99 -14.30
CA VAL A 61 -15.12 1.98 -14.67
C VAL A 61 -14.54 0.62 -14.30
N THR A 62 -14.06 -0.12 -15.30
CA THR A 62 -13.26 -1.32 -15.03
C THR A 62 -11.86 -0.87 -14.62
N ALA A 63 -11.57 -0.97 -13.33
CA ALA A 63 -10.32 -0.50 -12.74
C ALA A 63 -9.22 -1.58 -12.80
N LEU A 64 -9.61 -2.86 -12.69
CA LEU A 64 -8.73 -4.01 -12.88
C LEU A 64 -9.43 -5.03 -13.78
N GLN A 65 -8.66 -5.68 -14.66
CA GLN A 65 -9.20 -6.66 -15.57
C GLN A 65 -8.20 -7.80 -15.82
N ASP A 66 -8.68 -9.04 -15.65
CA ASP A 66 -7.94 -10.26 -15.94
C ASP A 66 -6.58 -10.30 -15.20
N ILE A 67 -6.62 -9.99 -13.90
CA ILE A 67 -5.43 -10.06 -13.05
C ILE A 67 -5.18 -11.52 -12.67
N ASN A 68 -4.02 -12.01 -13.07
CA ASN A 68 -3.54 -13.36 -12.78
C ASN A 68 -2.16 -13.22 -12.17
N CYS A 69 -2.00 -13.57 -10.88
CA CYS A 69 -0.69 -13.67 -10.24
C CYS A 69 -0.75 -14.51 -8.97
N THR A 70 0.36 -15.16 -8.65
CA THR A 70 0.59 -15.85 -7.37
C THR A 70 1.77 -15.21 -6.69
N ILE A 71 1.59 -14.89 -5.41
CA ILE A 71 2.60 -14.26 -4.56
C ILE A 71 2.87 -15.22 -3.40
N HIS A 72 4.14 -15.54 -3.19
CA HIS A 72 4.58 -16.41 -2.12
C HIS A 72 5.05 -15.61 -0.92
N GLU A 73 5.02 -16.23 0.27
CA GLU A 73 5.53 -15.62 1.48
C GLU A 73 7.02 -15.24 1.33
N GLY A 74 7.38 -14.06 1.82
CA GLY A 74 8.73 -13.51 1.71
C GLY A 74 9.06 -12.87 0.37
N GLU A 75 8.18 -12.89 -0.65
CA GLU A 75 8.42 -12.19 -1.90
C GLU A 75 8.35 -10.67 -1.71
N ARG A 76 9.23 -9.96 -2.45
CA ARG A 76 9.35 -8.52 -2.44
C ARG A 76 9.10 -7.98 -3.84
N ILE A 77 7.92 -7.38 -4.03
CA ILE A 77 7.35 -7.10 -5.34
C ILE A 77 7.19 -5.60 -5.55
N ALA A 78 7.78 -5.08 -6.62
CA ALA A 78 7.57 -3.74 -7.12
C ALA A 78 6.33 -3.69 -8.02
N LEU A 79 5.44 -2.73 -7.79
CA LEU A 79 4.34 -2.40 -8.68
C LEU A 79 4.74 -1.20 -9.54
N ILE A 80 4.93 -1.43 -10.84
CA ILE A 80 5.46 -0.47 -11.80
C ILE A 80 4.35 -0.08 -12.79
N GLY A 81 4.31 1.17 -13.21
CA GLY A 81 3.34 1.67 -14.18
C GLY A 81 3.01 3.15 -13.96
N HIS A 82 2.47 3.80 -14.98
CA HIS A 82 2.10 5.22 -14.91
C HIS A 82 0.96 5.48 -13.89
N ASN A 83 0.71 6.75 -13.61
CA ASN A 83 -0.42 7.15 -12.77
C ASN A 83 -1.74 6.72 -13.43
N GLY A 84 -2.62 6.09 -12.64
CA GLY A 84 -3.87 5.53 -13.14
C GLY A 84 -3.76 4.14 -13.79
N ALA A 85 -2.58 3.51 -13.84
CA ALA A 85 -2.42 2.16 -14.40
C ALA A 85 -3.13 1.04 -13.61
N GLY A 86 -3.56 1.32 -12.35
CA GLY A 86 -4.27 0.36 -11.51
C GLY A 86 -3.52 -0.08 -10.24
N LYS A 87 -2.28 0.36 -10.02
CA LYS A 87 -1.44 -0.05 -8.87
C LYS A 87 -2.13 0.13 -7.51
N SER A 88 -2.56 1.35 -7.19
CA SER A 88 -3.23 1.65 -5.91
C SER A 88 -4.57 0.90 -5.78
N THR A 89 -5.26 0.67 -6.89
CA THR A 89 -6.49 -0.12 -6.91
C THR A 89 -6.21 -1.60 -6.61
N PHE A 90 -5.14 -2.14 -7.17
CA PHE A 90 -4.67 -3.49 -6.88
C PHE A 90 -4.28 -3.65 -5.41
N LEU A 91 -3.51 -2.71 -4.85
CA LEU A 91 -3.16 -2.72 -3.42
C LEU A 91 -4.42 -2.70 -2.52
N ARG A 92 -5.43 -1.89 -2.86
CA ARG A 92 -6.70 -1.86 -2.11
C ARG A 92 -7.50 -3.16 -2.23
N LEU A 93 -7.47 -3.81 -3.39
CA LEU A 93 -8.12 -5.10 -3.59
C LEU A 93 -7.47 -6.18 -2.73
N ILE A 94 -6.14 -6.35 -2.80
CA ILE A 94 -5.44 -7.39 -2.03
C ILE A 94 -5.50 -7.15 -0.51
N SER A 95 -5.69 -5.90 -0.09
CA SER A 95 -5.90 -5.53 1.32
C SER A 95 -7.35 -5.68 1.78
N GLY A 96 -8.25 -6.22 0.93
CA GLY A 96 -9.66 -6.41 1.27
C GLY A 96 -10.52 -5.15 1.32
N ILE A 97 -9.98 -3.97 0.96
CA ILE A 97 -10.73 -2.71 0.89
C ILE A 97 -11.74 -2.76 -0.25
N TYR A 98 -11.36 -3.38 -1.39
CA TYR A 98 -12.25 -3.66 -2.50
C TYR A 98 -12.46 -5.16 -2.66
N GLN A 99 -13.69 -5.55 -2.96
CA GLN A 99 -14.02 -6.93 -3.31
C GLN A 99 -13.98 -7.09 -4.84
N PRO A 100 -13.40 -8.18 -5.38
CA PRO A 100 -13.43 -8.44 -6.80
C PRO A 100 -14.87 -8.58 -7.31
N THR A 101 -15.16 -8.07 -8.51
CA THR A 101 -16.45 -8.23 -9.16
C THR A 101 -16.56 -9.52 -9.97
N ALA A 102 -15.41 -10.12 -10.32
CA ALA A 102 -15.30 -11.44 -10.95
C ALA A 102 -13.90 -12.01 -10.72
N GLY A 103 -13.73 -13.31 -10.96
CA GLY A 103 -12.49 -14.05 -10.73
C GLY A 103 -12.35 -14.55 -9.30
N LEU A 104 -11.23 -15.17 -9.01
CA LEU A 104 -10.89 -15.72 -7.69
C LEU A 104 -9.78 -14.90 -7.05
N PHE A 105 -9.98 -14.47 -5.82
CA PHE A 105 -8.93 -13.90 -4.97
C PHE A 105 -8.90 -14.64 -3.63
N GLN A 106 -7.72 -15.11 -3.26
CA GLN A 106 -7.47 -15.78 -1.98
C GLN A 106 -6.23 -15.16 -1.32
N ALA A 107 -6.38 -14.77 -0.06
CA ALA A 107 -5.29 -14.33 0.81
C ALA A 107 -5.13 -15.34 1.95
N GLN A 108 -3.95 -15.93 2.08
CA GLN A 108 -3.62 -16.89 3.15
C GLN A 108 -3.03 -16.16 4.37
N VAL A 109 -2.54 -14.93 4.17
CA VAL A 109 -2.01 -14.07 5.23
C VAL A 109 -2.73 -12.72 5.21
N PRO A 110 -2.89 -12.04 6.36
CA PRO A 110 -3.46 -10.70 6.41
C PRO A 110 -2.52 -9.71 5.70
N VAL A 111 -3.09 -8.88 4.84
CA VAL A 111 -2.35 -7.81 4.15
C VAL A 111 -2.56 -6.50 4.89
N PHE A 112 -1.49 -5.92 5.41
CA PHE A 112 -1.54 -4.61 6.06
C PHE A 112 -1.44 -3.48 5.01
N PRO A 113 -2.48 -2.64 4.86
CA PRO A 113 -2.49 -1.57 3.87
C PRO A 113 -1.83 -0.30 4.42
N MET A 114 -0.70 0.09 3.84
CA MET A 114 -0.10 1.40 4.05
C MET A 114 -0.41 2.30 2.82
N ILE A 115 -1.71 2.57 2.62
CA ILE A 115 -2.25 3.23 1.42
C ILE A 115 -2.90 4.57 1.76
N HIS A 116 -3.34 4.77 2.99
CA HIS A 116 -4.08 5.95 3.43
C HIS A 116 -3.17 6.97 4.14
N LYS A 117 -3.40 8.25 3.83
CA LYS A 117 -2.67 9.40 4.42
C LYS A 117 -3.38 9.99 5.65
N SER A 118 -4.39 9.32 6.19
CA SER A 118 -5.17 9.80 7.32
C SER A 118 -5.51 8.68 8.28
N PHE A 119 -5.66 9.02 9.56
CA PHE A 119 -6.22 8.08 10.53
C PHE A 119 -7.62 7.65 10.12
N ILE A 120 -7.91 6.36 10.33
CA ILE A 120 -9.26 5.80 10.15
C ILE A 120 -10.18 6.22 11.30
N THR A 121 -9.61 6.78 12.39
CA THR A 121 -10.30 7.17 13.60
C THR A 121 -10.78 8.63 13.55
N SER A 122 -11.65 9.01 14.48
CA SER A 122 -12.15 10.36 14.60
C SER A 122 -11.04 11.35 15.02
N ASP A 123 -10.99 12.51 14.42
CA ASP A 123 -10.09 13.62 14.74
C ASP A 123 -10.46 14.36 16.05
N GLU A 124 -11.64 14.05 16.63
CA GLU A 124 -12.06 14.48 17.97
C GLU A 124 -11.31 13.75 19.10
N LEU A 125 -10.73 12.58 18.81
CA LEU A 125 -9.93 11.82 19.77
C LEU A 125 -8.60 12.53 20.05
N SER A 126 -8.09 12.40 21.27
CA SER A 126 -6.70 12.78 21.55
C SER A 126 -5.74 11.85 20.79
N GLY A 127 -4.49 12.29 20.61
CA GLY A 127 -3.50 11.45 19.92
C GLY A 127 -3.37 10.07 20.56
N LEU A 128 -3.31 9.96 21.91
CA LEU A 128 -3.27 8.66 22.59
C LEU A 128 -4.52 7.83 22.37
N GLN A 129 -5.69 8.46 22.37
CA GLN A 129 -6.95 7.75 22.08
C GLN A 129 -6.99 7.26 20.64
N ALA A 130 -6.50 8.06 19.68
CA ALA A 130 -6.42 7.68 18.28
C ALA A 130 -5.45 6.50 18.07
N VAL A 131 -4.28 6.52 18.74
CA VAL A 131 -3.30 5.41 18.74
C VAL A 131 -3.94 4.13 19.28
N LYS A 132 -4.64 4.22 20.42
CA LYS A 132 -5.33 3.07 21.03
C LYS A 132 -6.46 2.53 20.15
N ALA A 133 -7.26 3.41 19.57
CA ALA A 133 -8.34 3.02 18.66
C ALA A 133 -7.79 2.34 17.41
N HIS A 134 -6.70 2.86 16.81
CA HIS A 134 -6.03 2.23 15.68
C HIS A 134 -5.54 0.82 16.05
N TYR A 135 -4.84 0.69 17.17
CA TYR A 135 -4.32 -0.61 17.63
C TYR A 135 -5.44 -1.64 17.80
N LEU A 136 -6.57 -1.25 18.43
CA LEU A 136 -7.73 -2.10 18.60
C LEU A 136 -8.37 -2.52 17.26
N LEU A 137 -8.44 -1.61 16.28
CA LEU A 137 -8.97 -1.91 14.95
C LEU A 137 -8.10 -2.92 14.20
N VAL A 138 -6.78 -2.85 14.36
CA VAL A 138 -5.85 -3.74 13.67
C VAL A 138 -5.73 -5.10 14.38
N HIS A 139 -5.62 -5.10 15.71
CA HIS A 139 -5.29 -6.32 16.48
C HIS A 139 -6.49 -6.96 17.18
N GLY A 140 -7.64 -6.27 17.27
CA GLY A 140 -8.84 -6.77 17.94
C GLY A 140 -8.73 -6.89 19.47
N ASN A 141 -7.57 -6.61 20.07
CA ASN A 141 -7.32 -6.68 21.52
C ASN A 141 -6.18 -5.73 21.92
N LEU A 142 -5.91 -5.62 23.24
CA LEU A 142 -4.87 -4.73 23.79
C LEU A 142 -3.57 -5.46 24.18
N ARG A 143 -3.36 -6.70 23.76
CA ARG A 143 -2.11 -7.42 24.09
C ARG A 143 -0.94 -6.75 23.34
N GLY A 144 0.07 -6.31 24.08
CA GLY A 144 1.24 -5.60 23.53
C GLY A 144 1.02 -4.10 23.26
N PHE A 145 -0.17 -3.56 23.60
CA PHE A 145 -0.49 -2.16 23.35
C PHE A 145 0.47 -1.18 24.07
N GLU A 146 0.91 -1.49 25.27
CA GLU A 146 1.82 -0.60 26.04
C GLU A 146 3.13 -0.37 25.27
N ALA A 147 3.79 -1.43 24.82
CA ALA A 147 5.03 -1.31 24.06
C ALA A 147 4.83 -0.59 22.72
N PHE A 148 3.69 -0.86 22.03
CA PHE A 148 3.32 -0.15 20.82
C PHE A 148 3.12 1.34 21.07
N GLN A 149 2.39 1.71 22.13
CA GLN A 149 2.13 3.10 22.49
C GLN A 149 3.43 3.84 22.84
N GLU A 150 4.32 3.22 23.61
CA GLU A 150 5.62 3.80 23.99
C GLU A 150 6.47 4.11 22.75
N ASP A 151 6.57 3.15 21.82
CA ASP A 151 7.30 3.34 20.56
C ASP A 151 6.70 4.47 19.71
N VAL A 152 5.36 4.49 19.53
CA VAL A 152 4.67 5.53 18.77
C VAL A 152 4.87 6.92 19.38
N VAL A 153 4.69 7.06 20.70
CA VAL A 153 4.82 8.34 21.40
C VAL A 153 6.26 8.86 21.32
N ALA A 154 7.24 7.98 21.57
CA ALA A 154 8.66 8.33 21.51
C ALA A 154 9.07 8.77 20.11
N PHE A 155 8.60 8.07 19.08
CA PHE A 155 8.95 8.40 17.70
C PHE A 155 8.25 9.66 17.20
N ALA A 156 6.94 9.81 17.44
CA ALA A 156 6.16 10.97 17.00
C ALA A 156 6.70 12.29 17.60
N GLY A 157 7.22 12.25 18.83
CA GLY A 157 7.87 13.38 19.49
C GLY A 157 6.95 14.60 19.65
N LEU A 158 5.68 14.38 20.00
CA LEU A 158 4.67 15.44 20.13
C LEU A 158 4.61 16.07 21.51
N GLY A 159 5.34 15.52 22.51
CA GLY A 159 5.28 15.98 23.89
C GLY A 159 3.84 15.99 24.43
N ASP A 160 3.47 17.03 25.15
CA ASP A 160 2.15 17.18 25.77
C ASP A 160 1.00 17.29 24.75
N PHE A 161 1.31 17.65 23.50
CA PHE A 161 0.30 17.69 22.44
C PHE A 161 -0.38 16.34 22.18
N ILE A 162 0.26 15.23 22.52
CA ILE A 162 -0.31 13.88 22.35
C ILE A 162 -1.63 13.71 23.12
N HIS A 163 -1.87 14.51 24.16
CA HIS A 163 -3.10 14.51 24.96
C HIS A 163 -4.22 15.37 24.37
N LEU A 164 -3.93 16.21 23.37
CA LEU A 164 -4.92 17.09 22.72
C LEU A 164 -5.62 16.38 21.57
N PRO A 165 -6.84 16.84 21.18
CA PRO A 165 -7.56 16.31 20.03
C PRO A 165 -6.76 16.44 18.73
N VAL A 166 -6.76 15.40 17.89
CA VAL A 166 -6.00 15.36 16.62
C VAL A 166 -6.39 16.51 15.68
N LYS A 167 -7.64 16.96 15.71
CA LYS A 167 -8.10 18.14 14.93
C LYS A 167 -7.33 19.43 15.25
N THR A 168 -6.67 19.52 16.39
CA THR A 168 -5.87 20.70 16.79
C THR A 168 -4.42 20.61 16.33
N TYR A 169 -4.02 19.49 15.71
CA TYR A 169 -2.67 19.28 15.24
C TYR A 169 -2.37 20.04 13.96
N SER A 170 -1.14 20.52 13.82
CA SER A 170 -0.63 20.92 12.51
C SER A 170 -0.55 19.71 11.58
N GLN A 171 -0.51 19.95 10.27
CA GLN A 171 -0.34 18.89 9.28
C GLN A 171 0.92 18.04 9.55
N GLY A 172 2.03 18.68 9.98
CA GLY A 172 3.26 17.98 10.32
C GLY A 172 3.11 17.11 11.57
N MET A 173 2.41 17.58 12.62
CA MET A 173 2.13 16.78 13.83
C MET A 173 1.26 15.56 13.51
N ALA A 174 0.20 15.76 12.74
CA ALA A 174 -0.68 14.67 12.33
C ALA A 174 0.06 13.64 11.45
N ALA A 175 0.90 14.10 10.52
CA ALA A 175 1.72 13.24 9.68
C ALA A 175 2.74 12.43 10.49
N ARG A 176 3.42 13.06 11.48
CA ARG A 176 4.37 12.36 12.37
C ARG A 176 3.69 11.29 13.19
N LEU A 177 2.51 11.58 13.77
CA LEU A 177 1.79 10.59 14.56
C LEU A 177 1.29 9.43 13.66
N LEU A 178 0.73 9.74 12.50
CA LEU A 178 0.28 8.73 11.54
C LEU A 178 1.44 7.83 11.10
N PHE A 179 2.56 8.41 10.72
CA PHE A 179 3.75 7.68 10.32
C PHE A 179 4.27 6.78 11.44
N ALA A 180 4.35 7.29 12.69
CA ALA A 180 4.75 6.51 13.84
C ALA A 180 3.86 5.28 14.06
N VAL A 181 2.54 5.46 13.98
CA VAL A 181 1.55 4.39 14.13
C VAL A 181 1.68 3.33 13.04
N LEU A 182 1.80 3.75 11.78
CA LEU A 182 1.85 2.83 10.63
C LEU A 182 3.17 2.06 10.54
N THR A 183 4.27 2.60 11.09
CA THR A 183 5.59 1.97 11.07
C THR A 183 5.97 1.30 12.39
N SER A 184 5.03 1.20 13.34
CA SER A 184 5.24 0.47 14.59
C SER A 184 4.79 -0.98 14.44
N GLY A 185 5.66 -1.91 14.80
CA GLY A 185 5.42 -3.35 14.67
C GLY A 185 5.97 -3.96 13.38
N SER A 186 5.62 -5.21 13.13
CA SER A 186 5.97 -5.98 11.92
C SER A 186 4.71 -6.59 11.33
N HIS A 187 4.70 -6.81 10.02
CA HIS A 187 3.55 -7.36 9.29
C HIS A 187 3.98 -8.51 8.40
N ASP A 188 3.17 -9.57 8.33
CA ASP A 188 3.42 -10.74 7.49
C ASP A 188 3.39 -10.38 6.00
N CYS A 189 2.47 -9.50 5.61
CA CYS A 189 2.36 -8.96 4.27
C CYS A 189 2.04 -7.46 4.31
N LEU A 190 2.89 -6.65 3.68
CA LEU A 190 2.76 -5.19 3.62
C LEU A 190 2.42 -4.74 2.19
N ALA A 191 1.32 -4.00 2.04
CA ALA A 191 0.93 -3.33 0.79
C ALA A 191 1.12 -1.82 0.93
N MET A 192 2.17 -1.28 0.30
CA MET A 192 2.53 0.13 0.44
C MET A 192 2.37 0.87 -0.88
N ASP A 193 1.64 2.00 -0.83
CA ASP A 193 1.54 2.96 -1.94
C ASP A 193 2.39 4.19 -1.65
N GLU A 194 2.94 4.80 -2.70
CA GLU A 194 3.82 5.96 -2.59
C GLU A 194 3.14 7.16 -1.91
N GLY A 195 3.91 7.89 -1.12
CA GLY A 195 3.47 9.18 -0.56
C GLY A 195 3.46 9.27 0.96
N PHE A 196 4.13 8.38 1.65
CA PHE A 196 4.44 8.56 3.07
C PHE A 196 5.70 9.43 3.23
N GLY A 197 5.60 10.71 2.80
CA GLY A 197 6.62 11.72 3.07
C GLY A 197 6.36 12.38 4.41
N ALA A 198 7.34 12.39 5.30
CA ALA A 198 7.32 13.20 6.51
C ALA A 198 7.51 14.68 6.13
N GLY A 199 6.49 15.49 6.43
CA GLY A 199 6.42 16.90 5.99
C GLY A 199 7.33 17.89 6.71
N ASP A 200 8.40 17.45 7.41
CA ASP A 200 9.32 18.31 8.15
C ASP A 200 10.75 17.82 7.92
N ASN A 201 11.64 18.71 7.45
CA ASN A 201 13.03 18.38 7.13
C ASN A 201 13.80 17.77 8.31
N ASN A 202 13.55 18.21 9.55
CA ASN A 202 14.21 17.66 10.75
C ASN A 202 13.69 16.27 11.13
N PHE A 203 12.51 15.91 10.68
CA PHE A 203 11.91 14.59 10.91
C PHE A 203 12.21 13.62 9.75
N TYR A 204 12.59 14.15 8.58
CA TYR A 204 12.74 13.39 7.35
C TYR A 204 13.78 12.25 7.49
N ASP A 205 14.97 12.53 7.98
CA ASP A 205 16.04 11.53 8.11
C ASP A 205 15.63 10.41 9.08
N ARG A 206 15.03 10.76 10.22
CA ARG A 206 14.52 9.79 11.19
C ARG A 206 13.38 8.95 10.62
N ALA A 207 12.51 9.56 9.82
CA ALA A 207 11.41 8.86 9.15
C ALA A 207 11.94 7.91 8.07
N GLN A 208 12.95 8.32 7.32
CA GLN A 208 13.58 7.47 6.31
C GLN A 208 14.23 6.24 6.97
N ASP A 209 15.06 6.43 8.00
CA ASP A 209 15.70 5.33 8.73
C ASP A 209 14.68 4.36 9.34
N ARG A 210 13.55 4.88 9.83
CA ARG A 210 12.49 4.05 10.39
C ARG A 210 11.75 3.28 9.30
N LEU A 211 11.43 3.95 8.19
CA LEU A 211 10.78 3.31 7.03
C LEU A 211 11.64 2.17 6.49
N GLU A 212 12.94 2.40 6.33
CA GLU A 212 13.86 1.37 5.85
C GLU A 212 13.87 0.15 6.77
N ARG A 213 14.02 0.36 8.08
CA ARG A 213 13.95 -0.74 9.07
C ARG A 213 12.60 -1.45 9.06
N PHE A 214 11.51 -0.70 8.92
CA PHE A 214 10.17 -1.26 8.82
C PHE A 214 10.00 -2.13 7.56
N LEU A 215 10.48 -1.66 6.41
CA LEU A 215 10.47 -2.42 5.16
C LEU A 215 11.38 -3.66 5.23
N ASP A 216 12.53 -3.58 5.90
CA ASP A 216 13.43 -4.70 6.11
C ASP A 216 12.79 -5.82 6.95
N THR A 217 11.96 -5.48 7.92
CA THR A 217 11.28 -6.44 8.81
C THR A 217 9.97 -7.00 8.25
N ALA A 218 9.43 -6.43 7.17
CA ALA A 218 8.25 -6.96 6.52
C ALA A 218 8.52 -8.36 5.95
N GLY A 219 7.59 -9.29 6.11
CA GLY A 219 7.66 -10.62 5.51
C GLY A 219 7.52 -10.52 3.99
N THR A 220 6.32 -10.45 3.49
CA THR A 220 6.00 -10.20 2.07
C THR A 220 5.78 -8.71 1.86
N LEU A 221 6.32 -8.14 0.78
CA LEU A 221 6.21 -6.72 0.47
C LEU A 221 5.65 -6.50 -0.94
N LEU A 222 4.61 -5.69 -1.05
CA LEU A 222 4.16 -5.10 -2.33
C LEU A 222 4.33 -3.59 -2.23
N LEU A 223 5.21 -3.05 -3.05
CA LEU A 223 5.61 -1.64 -3.02
C LEU A 223 5.31 -0.96 -4.35
N ALA A 224 4.45 0.04 -4.33
CA ALA A 224 4.28 0.96 -5.45
C ALA A 224 5.08 2.23 -5.17
N SER A 225 6.08 2.53 -6.01
CA SER A 225 6.87 3.76 -5.93
C SER A 225 7.29 4.25 -7.30
N HIS A 226 7.48 5.57 -7.43
CA HIS A 226 8.12 6.19 -8.60
C HIS A 226 9.64 6.35 -8.40
N THR A 227 10.15 6.06 -7.22
CA THR A 227 11.57 6.13 -6.90
C THR A 227 12.23 4.77 -7.20
N GLU A 228 12.91 4.67 -8.35
CA GLU A 228 13.53 3.44 -8.83
C GLU A 228 14.53 2.87 -7.82
N ALA A 229 15.38 3.73 -7.23
CA ALA A 229 16.35 3.32 -6.20
C ALA A 229 15.69 2.65 -4.98
N LEU A 230 14.45 3.05 -4.60
CA LEU A 230 13.71 2.41 -3.52
C LEU A 230 13.21 1.01 -3.94
N LEU A 231 12.74 0.88 -5.18
CA LEU A 231 12.31 -0.41 -5.73
C LEU A 231 13.50 -1.37 -5.83
N GLU A 232 14.64 -0.93 -6.36
CA GLU A 232 15.86 -1.73 -6.49
C GLU A 232 16.40 -2.21 -5.14
N ARG A 233 16.28 -1.36 -4.11
CA ARG A 233 16.74 -1.69 -2.76
C ARG A 233 15.87 -2.76 -2.09
N PHE A 234 14.54 -2.68 -2.23
CA PHE A 234 13.61 -3.50 -1.44
C PHE A 234 12.89 -4.59 -2.21
N CYS A 235 12.93 -4.59 -3.54
CA CYS A 235 12.18 -5.53 -4.36
C CYS A 235 13.10 -6.37 -5.25
N SER A 236 12.69 -7.61 -5.51
CA SER A 236 13.40 -8.52 -6.43
C SER A 236 12.56 -8.92 -7.65
N ARG A 237 11.24 -8.76 -7.58
CA ARG A 237 10.26 -9.05 -8.63
C ARG A 237 9.47 -7.81 -8.98
N GLY A 238 9.10 -7.63 -10.24
CA GLY A 238 8.30 -6.50 -10.70
C GLY A 238 7.04 -6.95 -11.43
N LEU A 239 5.91 -6.31 -11.09
CA LEU A 239 4.65 -6.41 -11.82
C LEU A 239 4.42 -5.08 -12.55
N VAL A 240 4.42 -5.11 -13.88
CA VAL A 240 4.15 -3.91 -14.68
C VAL A 240 2.66 -3.82 -14.99
N PHE A 241 2.05 -2.70 -14.57
CA PHE A 241 0.64 -2.41 -14.77
C PHE A 241 0.44 -1.47 -15.96
N LYS A 242 -0.51 -1.82 -16.83
CA LYS A 242 -1.00 -0.97 -17.92
C LYS A 242 -2.52 -1.16 -18.05
N GLU A 243 -3.28 -0.07 -17.97
CA GLU A 243 -4.74 -0.06 -18.15
C GLU A 243 -5.49 -1.11 -17.30
N GLY A 244 -5.10 -1.26 -16.05
CA GLY A 244 -5.73 -2.21 -15.11
C GLY A 244 -5.36 -3.67 -15.33
N ARG A 245 -4.32 -3.98 -16.10
CA ARG A 245 -3.79 -5.33 -16.35
C ARG A 245 -2.35 -5.44 -15.90
N ILE A 246 -1.92 -6.64 -15.51
CA ILE A 246 -0.51 -6.98 -15.40
C ILE A 246 -0.04 -7.38 -16.81
N VAL A 247 0.89 -6.59 -17.37
CA VAL A 247 1.44 -6.81 -18.72
C VAL A 247 2.84 -7.45 -18.69
N PHE A 248 3.47 -7.45 -17.54
CA PHE A 248 4.74 -8.14 -17.30
C PHE A 248 4.81 -8.58 -15.83
N ASP A 249 5.36 -9.75 -15.59
CA ASP A 249 5.63 -10.33 -14.26
C ASP A 249 6.95 -11.09 -14.31
N GLY A 250 7.96 -10.61 -13.62
CA GLY A 250 9.30 -11.21 -13.63
C GLY A 250 10.32 -10.51 -12.75
N PRO A 251 11.62 -10.79 -12.93
CA PRO A 251 12.70 -10.13 -12.21
C PRO A 251 12.60 -8.60 -12.33
N LEU A 252 12.94 -7.88 -11.25
CA LEU A 252 12.77 -6.43 -11.18
C LEU A 252 13.50 -5.69 -12.31
N ASN A 253 14.75 -6.07 -12.61
CA ASN A 253 15.55 -5.46 -13.67
C ASN A 253 14.88 -5.60 -15.05
N GLU A 254 14.27 -6.74 -15.34
CA GLU A 254 13.53 -6.97 -16.59
C GLU A 254 12.23 -6.18 -16.62
N ALA A 255 11.53 -6.08 -15.48
CA ALA A 255 10.31 -5.29 -15.34
C ALA A 255 10.56 -3.78 -15.58
N LEU A 256 11.65 -3.24 -15.00
CA LEU A 256 12.06 -1.85 -15.22
C LEU A 256 12.45 -1.62 -16.69
N ALA A 257 13.22 -2.54 -17.28
CA ALA A 257 13.58 -2.48 -18.70
C ALA A 257 12.35 -2.54 -19.63
N TYR A 258 11.37 -3.40 -19.29
CA TYR A 258 10.10 -3.50 -20.03
C TYR A 258 9.31 -2.19 -19.95
N TYR A 259 9.24 -1.58 -18.76
CA TYR A 259 8.50 -0.34 -18.56
C TYR A 259 9.15 0.87 -19.24
N SER A 260 10.47 0.87 -19.37
CA SER A 260 11.23 1.96 -20.02
C SER A 260 11.18 1.91 -21.56
N GLN A 261 10.65 0.83 -22.15
CA GLN A 261 10.46 0.74 -23.59
C GLN A 261 9.28 1.63 -24.02
N PRO A 262 9.45 2.45 -25.08
CA PRO A 262 8.44 3.41 -25.54
C PRO A 262 7.16 2.74 -26.10
#